data_b8a539519836663b04f36be74276d17a
#
_entry.id   b8a539519836663b04f36be74276d17a
#
_cell.length_a   1.000
_cell.length_b   1.000
_cell.length_c   1.000
_cell.angle_alpha   90.00
_cell.angle_beta   90.00
_cell.angle_gamma   90.00
#
_symmetry.space_group_name_H-M   'P 1'
#
loop_
_entity.id
_entity.type
_entity.pdbx_description
1 polymer ?
#
loop_
_entity_poly.entity_id
_entity_poly.type
_entity_poly.pdbx_seq_one_letter_code
_entity_poly.pdbx_strand_id
1 'polypeptide(L)'
;MAVLLRLRGTDGKYVKGKANNLEKSMTKFASNVIKEGRAILNQEKKRTTNTLFNEFSYQMTSTDSTITLGFDFGEASDYWQFVDQGVQGVGGFKGSGRAMGAGSPFRFKYANPGGAMVESIKGWIKNKPVSLGNMNENSAAWAIGYSIKRRGLQRTMFYSRPVEKAIQKLPDEVLEAFRLDFSKIIDKLPNKIIIK
;
A
#
# COMPACT_ATOMS: atom_id res chain seq x y z
N MET A 1 -22.94 4.02 0.97
CA MET A 1 -24.02 3.54 0.05
C MET A 1 -23.57 2.24 -0.56
N ALA A 2 -24.48 1.28 -0.78
CA ALA A 2 -24.13 -0.01 -1.38
C ALA A 2 -24.44 -0.01 -2.88
N VAL A 3 -23.63 -0.68 -3.70
CA VAL A 3 -23.93 -0.91 -5.12
C VAL A 3 -25.27 -1.63 -5.24
N LEU A 4 -26.16 -1.08 -6.05
CA LEU A 4 -27.48 -1.63 -6.33
C LEU A 4 -27.46 -2.37 -7.67
N LEU A 5 -27.59 -3.69 -7.61
CA LEU A 5 -27.88 -4.50 -8.78
C LEU A 5 -29.37 -4.39 -9.11
N ARG A 6 -29.71 -4.15 -10.41
CA ARG A 6 -31.09 -4.02 -10.88
C ARG A 6 -31.34 -5.04 -11.98
N LEU A 7 -32.33 -5.90 -11.77
CA LEU A 7 -32.83 -6.81 -12.79
C LEU A 7 -34.27 -6.43 -13.17
N ARG A 8 -34.55 -6.45 -14.47
CA ARG A 8 -35.89 -6.23 -14.98
C ARG A 8 -36.61 -7.58 -15.10
N GLY A 9 -37.69 -7.75 -14.36
CA GLY A 9 -38.54 -8.94 -14.46
C GLY A 9 -39.33 -8.96 -15.78
N THR A 10 -39.91 -10.10 -16.10
CA THR A 10 -40.80 -10.29 -17.26
C THR A 10 -42.07 -9.43 -17.18
N ASP A 11 -42.44 -9.02 -15.96
CA ASP A 11 -43.54 -8.08 -15.67
C ASP A 11 -43.17 -6.59 -15.89
N GLY A 12 -41.94 -6.33 -16.37
CA GLY A 12 -41.42 -4.97 -16.63
C GLY A 12 -40.95 -4.24 -15.37
N LYS A 13 -41.12 -4.82 -14.15
CA LYS A 13 -40.68 -4.21 -12.90
C LYS A 13 -39.20 -4.52 -12.61
N TYR A 14 -38.53 -3.59 -11.91
CA TYR A 14 -37.16 -3.77 -11.50
C TYR A 14 -37.07 -4.36 -10.10
N VAL A 15 -36.37 -5.48 -9.96
CA VAL A 15 -35.93 -6.01 -8.66
C VAL A 15 -34.56 -5.43 -8.37
N LYS A 16 -34.40 -4.86 -7.18
CA LYS A 16 -33.15 -4.28 -6.69
C LYS A 16 -32.54 -5.20 -5.63
N GLY A 17 -31.23 -5.37 -5.69
CA GLY A 17 -30.45 -6.07 -4.67
C GLY A 17 -29.15 -5.34 -4.38
N LYS A 18 -28.65 -5.48 -3.16
CA LYS A 18 -27.36 -4.90 -2.75
C LYS A 18 -26.23 -5.86 -3.11
N ALA A 19 -25.11 -5.33 -3.61
CA ALA A 19 -23.89 -6.08 -3.92
C ALA A 19 -23.04 -6.33 -2.65
N ASN A 20 -23.63 -6.92 -1.62
CA ASN A 20 -22.98 -7.07 -0.31
C ASN A 20 -21.77 -8.01 -0.34
N ASN A 21 -21.80 -9.07 -1.16
CA ASN A 21 -20.68 -10.01 -1.26
C ASN A 21 -19.52 -9.38 -2.03
N LEU A 22 -19.81 -8.56 -3.05
CA LEU A 22 -18.81 -7.80 -3.78
C LEU A 22 -18.11 -6.78 -2.87
N GLU A 23 -18.84 -6.03 -2.05
CA GLU A 23 -18.27 -5.12 -1.06
C GLU A 23 -17.39 -5.86 -0.04
N LYS A 24 -17.84 -7.03 0.44
CA LYS A 24 -17.05 -7.89 1.35
C LYS A 24 -15.77 -8.38 0.70
N SER A 25 -15.81 -8.81 -0.56
CA SER A 25 -14.64 -9.24 -1.31
C SER A 25 -13.60 -8.12 -1.43
N MET A 26 -14.04 -6.90 -1.81
CA MET A 26 -13.16 -5.73 -1.90
C MET A 26 -12.57 -5.32 -0.55
N THR A 27 -13.38 -5.38 0.52
CA THR A 27 -12.91 -5.13 1.90
C THR A 27 -11.86 -6.14 2.34
N LYS A 28 -12.07 -7.42 2.03
CA LYS A 28 -11.11 -8.50 2.31
C LYS A 28 -9.79 -8.28 1.57
N PHE A 29 -9.87 -7.93 0.29
CA PHE A 29 -8.70 -7.57 -0.52
C PHE A 29 -7.89 -6.45 0.14
N ALA A 30 -8.52 -5.31 0.44
CA ALA A 30 -7.86 -4.17 1.05
C ALA A 30 -7.24 -4.49 2.41
N SER A 31 -7.98 -5.19 3.26
CA SER A 31 -7.52 -5.59 4.59
C SER A 31 -6.31 -6.53 4.53
N ASN A 32 -6.28 -7.46 3.57
CA ASN A 32 -5.15 -8.36 3.36
C ASN A 32 -3.90 -7.60 2.89
N VAL A 33 -4.05 -6.66 1.96
CA VAL A 33 -2.94 -5.80 1.49
C VAL A 33 -2.35 -5.01 2.67
N ILE A 34 -3.18 -4.38 3.49
CA ILE A 34 -2.72 -3.61 4.65
C ILE A 34 -2.03 -4.52 5.67
N LYS A 35 -2.61 -5.68 5.98
CA LYS A 35 -2.06 -6.64 6.94
C LYS A 35 -0.67 -7.13 6.49
N GLU A 36 -0.53 -7.57 5.24
CA GLU A 36 0.75 -8.03 4.68
C GLU A 36 1.76 -6.87 4.60
N GLY A 37 1.33 -5.68 4.16
CA GLY A 37 2.19 -4.50 4.08
C GLY A 37 2.72 -4.06 5.44
N ARG A 38 1.87 -4.01 6.45
CA ARG A 38 2.28 -3.72 7.84
C ARG A 38 3.23 -4.78 8.39
N ALA A 39 3.05 -6.06 8.04
CA ALA A 39 3.97 -7.12 8.44
C ALA A 39 5.36 -6.90 7.84
N ILE A 40 5.46 -6.53 6.56
CA ILE A 40 6.73 -6.21 5.88
C ILE A 40 7.41 -5.00 6.55
N LEU A 41 6.68 -3.91 6.80
CA LEU A 41 7.23 -2.72 7.47
C LEU A 41 7.77 -3.04 8.86
N ASN A 42 7.12 -3.95 9.58
CA ASN A 42 7.57 -4.40 10.89
C ASN A 42 8.85 -5.24 10.81
N GLN A 43 8.89 -6.19 9.89
CA GLN A 43 10.04 -7.08 9.67
C GLN A 43 11.29 -6.29 9.26
N GLU A 44 11.15 -5.31 8.36
CA GLU A 44 12.24 -4.46 7.88
C GLU A 44 12.70 -3.41 8.92
N LYS A 45 12.08 -3.37 10.11
CA LYS A 45 12.38 -2.40 11.18
C LYS A 45 12.37 -0.94 10.69
N LYS A 46 11.59 -0.63 9.65
CA LYS A 46 11.45 0.71 9.05
C LYS A 46 10.49 1.61 9.84
N ARG A 47 10.44 1.41 11.15
CA ARG A 47 9.56 2.11 12.07
C ARG A 47 10.36 3.10 12.91
N THR A 48 10.43 4.35 12.49
CA THR A 48 11.01 5.43 13.33
C THR A 48 9.91 6.16 14.09
N THR A 49 8.90 6.66 13.36
CA THR A 49 7.76 7.38 13.93
C THR A 49 6.47 6.55 13.93
N ASN A 50 6.48 5.39 13.30
CA ASN A 50 5.30 4.55 13.04
C ASN A 50 4.21 5.21 12.16
N THR A 51 4.39 6.43 11.67
CA THR A 51 3.40 7.17 10.88
C THR A 51 2.90 6.33 9.70
N LEU A 52 3.80 5.89 8.81
CA LEU A 52 3.44 5.07 7.66
C LEU A 52 2.74 3.76 8.05
N PHE A 53 3.14 3.14 9.15
CA PHE A 53 2.53 1.90 9.63
C PHE A 53 1.10 2.14 10.15
N ASN A 54 0.88 3.22 10.90
CA ASN A 54 -0.39 3.52 11.53
C ASN A 54 -1.41 4.06 10.52
N GLU A 55 -0.95 4.93 9.61
CA GLU A 55 -1.82 5.63 8.66
C GLU A 55 -2.08 4.86 7.37
N PHE A 56 -1.33 3.80 7.09
CA PHE A 56 -1.61 2.94 5.94
C PHE A 56 -3.01 2.32 6.08
N SER A 57 -3.97 2.87 5.37
CA SER A 57 -5.39 2.56 5.45
C SER A 57 -6.01 2.42 4.06
N TYR A 58 -7.30 2.17 3.99
CA TYR A 58 -8.06 2.19 2.75
C TYR A 58 -9.37 2.93 2.92
N GLN A 59 -9.86 3.49 1.85
CA GLN A 59 -11.17 4.08 1.74
C GLN A 59 -11.95 3.36 0.63
N MET A 60 -13.22 3.06 0.89
CA MET A 60 -14.11 2.46 -0.09
C MET A 60 -15.34 3.33 -0.25
N THR A 61 -15.59 3.73 -1.48
CA THR A 61 -16.78 4.49 -1.85
C THR A 61 -17.63 3.65 -2.79
N SER A 62 -18.90 3.55 -2.51
CA SER A 62 -19.87 2.80 -3.27
C SER A 62 -20.97 3.72 -3.77
N THR A 63 -21.21 3.71 -5.07
CA THR A 63 -22.34 4.39 -5.73
C THR A 63 -23.33 3.34 -6.27
N ASP A 64 -24.38 3.77 -6.96
CA ASP A 64 -25.37 2.87 -7.56
C ASP A 64 -24.79 1.90 -8.61
N SER A 65 -23.63 2.24 -9.20
CA SER A 65 -23.03 1.47 -10.30
C SER A 65 -21.56 1.15 -10.13
N THR A 66 -20.89 1.69 -9.11
CA THR A 66 -19.44 1.62 -9.00
C THR A 66 -19.00 1.42 -7.55
N ILE A 67 -18.04 0.52 -7.32
CA ILE A 67 -17.26 0.44 -6.09
C ILE A 67 -15.85 0.94 -6.40
N THR A 68 -15.42 1.96 -5.67
CA THR A 68 -14.07 2.48 -5.76
C THR A 68 -13.33 2.17 -4.46
N LEU A 69 -12.17 1.55 -4.58
CA LEU A 69 -11.27 1.27 -3.47
C LEU A 69 -9.98 2.08 -3.67
N GLY A 70 -9.64 2.90 -2.69
CA GLY A 70 -8.39 3.65 -2.64
C GLY A 70 -7.58 3.32 -1.40
N PHE A 71 -6.25 3.23 -1.52
CA PHE A 71 -5.36 3.16 -0.37
C PHE A 71 -4.90 4.56 0.02
N ASP A 72 -4.82 4.79 1.32
CA ASP A 72 -4.44 6.07 1.90
C ASP A 72 -3.23 5.87 2.83
N PHE A 73 -2.35 6.85 2.83
CA PHE A 73 -1.11 6.86 3.60
C PHE A 73 -1.00 8.07 4.54
N GLY A 74 -2.06 8.89 4.61
CA GLY A 74 -2.13 10.07 5.47
C GLY A 74 -0.92 10.98 5.33
N GLU A 75 -0.30 11.36 6.46
CA GLU A 75 0.92 12.18 6.48
C GLU A 75 2.13 11.52 5.80
N ALA A 76 2.09 10.22 5.55
CA ALA A 76 3.14 9.51 4.82
C ALA A 76 3.00 9.60 3.29
N SER A 77 2.00 10.30 2.77
CA SER A 77 1.69 10.41 1.33
C SER A 77 2.89 10.91 0.51
N ASP A 78 3.70 11.79 1.07
CA ASP A 78 4.86 12.36 0.37
C ASP A 78 6.06 11.41 0.27
N TYR A 79 6.13 10.36 1.09
CA TYR A 79 7.34 9.53 1.15
C TYR A 79 7.12 8.02 1.07
N TRP A 80 5.89 7.51 1.14
CA TRP A 80 5.63 6.07 1.12
C TRP A 80 6.19 5.37 -0.12
N GLN A 81 6.19 6.03 -1.27
CA GLN A 81 6.73 5.48 -2.52
C GLN A 81 8.24 5.23 -2.44
N PHE A 82 8.98 6.11 -1.75
CA PHE A 82 10.41 5.92 -1.54
C PHE A 82 10.71 4.78 -0.56
N VAL A 83 9.81 4.52 0.39
CA VAL A 83 9.92 3.36 1.28
C VAL A 83 9.59 2.07 0.52
N ASP A 84 8.55 2.09 -0.30
CA ASP A 84 8.11 0.93 -1.08
C ASP A 84 9.16 0.53 -2.12
N GLN A 85 9.52 1.46 -3.00
CA GLN A 85 10.36 1.19 -4.18
C GLN A 85 11.85 1.46 -3.96
N GLY A 86 12.19 2.03 -2.79
CA GLY A 86 13.56 2.44 -2.50
C GLY A 86 14.00 3.66 -3.31
N VAL A 87 15.27 4.03 -3.18
CA VAL A 87 15.89 5.14 -3.94
C VAL A 87 17.30 4.73 -4.33
N GLN A 88 17.67 4.87 -5.60
CA GLN A 88 19.03 4.64 -6.06
C GLN A 88 19.98 5.69 -5.48
N GLY A 89 21.19 5.27 -5.11
CA GLY A 89 22.24 6.21 -4.72
C GLY A 89 22.74 7.06 -5.89
N VAL A 90 23.41 8.16 -5.55
CA VAL A 90 24.17 8.93 -6.54
C VAL A 90 25.32 8.06 -7.03
N GLY A 91 25.34 7.70 -8.30
CA GLY A 91 26.19 6.69 -8.91
C GLY A 91 27.66 6.71 -8.48
N GLY A 92 28.33 5.59 -8.66
CA GLY A 92 29.76 5.44 -8.37
C GLY A 92 30.09 5.07 -6.92
N PHE A 93 29.18 4.43 -6.18
CA PHE A 93 29.53 3.89 -4.87
C PHE A 93 30.64 2.83 -5.00
N LYS A 94 31.84 3.18 -4.50
CA LYS A 94 33.03 2.33 -4.49
C LYS A 94 33.36 1.79 -3.08
N GLY A 95 32.48 1.97 -2.09
CA GLY A 95 32.74 1.53 -0.71
C GLY A 95 32.39 0.05 -0.49
N SER A 96 32.80 -0.48 0.66
CA SER A 96 32.39 -1.80 1.11
C SER A 96 30.88 -1.82 1.37
N GLY A 97 30.18 -2.73 0.74
CA GLY A 97 28.74 -2.93 0.91
C GLY A 97 27.95 -2.86 -0.40
N ARG A 98 26.73 -3.37 -0.35
CA ARG A 98 25.86 -3.46 -1.53
C ARG A 98 25.20 -2.12 -1.82
N ALA A 99 25.15 -1.71 -3.09
CA ALA A 99 24.29 -0.62 -3.53
C ALA A 99 22.82 -0.99 -3.25
N MET A 100 22.07 -0.04 -2.70
CA MET A 100 20.65 -0.20 -2.38
C MET A 100 19.79 0.47 -3.45
N GLY A 101 18.51 0.14 -3.49
CA GLY A 101 17.57 0.76 -4.42
C GLY A 101 17.76 0.39 -5.90
N ALA A 102 18.50 -0.66 -6.21
CA ALA A 102 18.63 -1.14 -7.59
C ALA A 102 17.26 -1.43 -8.20
N GLY A 103 17.00 -0.91 -9.42
CA GLY A 103 15.71 -1.04 -10.10
C GLY A 103 14.62 -0.08 -9.61
N SER A 104 14.91 0.82 -8.65
CA SER A 104 13.99 1.89 -8.28
C SER A 104 13.88 2.95 -9.38
N PRO A 105 12.69 3.51 -9.65
CA PRO A 105 12.54 4.67 -10.52
C PRO A 105 13.09 5.96 -9.90
N PHE A 106 13.30 5.96 -8.58
CA PHE A 106 13.79 7.12 -7.85
C PHE A 106 15.32 7.08 -7.70
N ARG A 107 15.96 8.24 -7.81
CA ARG A 107 17.41 8.39 -7.64
C ARG A 107 17.72 9.68 -6.90
N PHE A 108 18.69 9.63 -5.98
CA PHE A 108 19.22 10.84 -5.38
C PHE A 108 19.99 11.67 -6.43
N LYS A 109 19.68 12.95 -6.49
CA LYS A 109 20.33 13.88 -7.44
C LYS A 109 21.71 14.35 -6.95
N TYR A 110 21.86 14.52 -5.63
CA TYR A 110 23.07 15.07 -5.01
C TYR A 110 23.62 14.13 -3.94
N ALA A 111 24.96 14.07 -3.84
CA ALA A 111 25.64 13.26 -2.81
C ALA A 111 25.57 13.91 -1.42
N ASN A 112 25.38 15.22 -1.35
CA ASN A 112 25.27 15.94 -0.08
C ASN A 112 23.87 15.70 0.55
N PRO A 113 23.80 15.29 1.82
CA PRO A 113 22.52 15.01 2.47
C PRO A 113 21.64 16.25 2.70
N GLY A 114 22.20 17.45 2.78
CA GLY A 114 21.45 18.66 3.13
C GLY A 114 21.01 18.70 4.60
N GLY A 115 20.71 19.91 5.10
CA GLY A 115 20.41 20.15 6.51
C GLY A 115 19.15 19.42 7.01
N ALA A 116 18.03 19.49 6.27
CA ALA A 116 16.78 18.86 6.65
C ALA A 116 16.92 17.34 6.85
N MET A 117 17.66 16.66 5.95
CA MET A 117 17.93 15.23 6.10
C MET A 117 18.78 14.94 7.33
N VAL A 118 19.78 15.77 7.61
CA VAL A 118 20.67 15.63 8.78
C VAL A 118 19.86 15.78 10.08
N GLU A 119 18.97 16.77 10.15
CA GLU A 119 18.10 16.96 11.32
C GLU A 119 17.15 15.76 11.53
N SER A 120 16.57 15.21 10.47
CA SER A 120 15.75 14.00 10.55
C SER A 120 16.55 12.80 11.06
N ILE A 121 17.82 12.65 10.62
CA ILE A 121 18.70 11.59 11.08
C ILE A 121 19.09 11.77 12.55
N LYS A 122 19.34 13.00 13.01
CA LYS A 122 19.56 13.28 14.44
C LYS A 122 18.37 12.84 15.29
N GLY A 123 17.16 13.20 14.88
CA GLY A 123 15.94 12.73 15.54
C GLY A 123 15.86 11.20 15.60
N TRP A 124 16.23 10.52 14.51
CA TRP A 124 16.27 9.08 14.45
C TRP A 124 17.35 8.50 15.40
N ILE A 125 18.55 9.07 15.47
CA ILE A 125 19.63 8.65 16.37
C ILE A 125 19.16 8.72 17.84
N LYS A 126 18.49 9.81 18.22
CA LYS A 126 17.97 10.01 19.60
C LYS A 126 16.92 8.96 20.00
N ASN A 127 16.13 8.50 19.04
CA ASN A 127 15.04 7.55 19.28
C ASN A 127 15.46 6.08 19.14
N LYS A 128 16.71 5.80 18.75
CA LYS A 128 17.23 4.45 18.59
C LYS A 128 18.56 4.27 19.29
N PRO A 129 18.81 3.12 19.92
CA PRO A 129 20.12 2.81 20.51
C PRO A 129 21.13 2.55 19.39
N VAL A 130 21.69 3.60 18.82
CA VAL A 130 22.75 3.54 17.82
C VAL A 130 24.08 3.80 18.52
N SER A 131 25.02 2.87 18.42
CA SER A 131 26.39 3.11 18.91
C SER A 131 27.07 4.09 17.95
N LEU A 132 27.43 5.26 18.45
CA LEU A 132 28.09 6.31 17.68
C LEU A 132 29.63 6.20 17.73
N GLY A 133 30.18 5.26 18.51
CA GLY A 133 31.60 5.22 18.78
C GLY A 133 32.09 6.54 19.40
N ASN A 134 33.14 7.14 18.81
CA ASN A 134 33.68 8.42 19.26
C ASN A 134 33.08 9.64 18.54
N MET A 135 32.04 9.47 17.74
CA MET A 135 31.41 10.56 16.99
C MET A 135 30.32 11.25 17.81
N ASN A 136 30.23 12.57 17.72
CA ASN A 136 29.07 13.30 18.19
C ASN A 136 27.87 13.07 17.26
N GLU A 137 26.65 13.36 17.74
CA GLU A 137 25.40 13.17 16.98
C GLU A 137 25.42 13.85 15.61
N ASN A 138 25.97 15.07 15.54
CA ASN A 138 25.99 15.84 14.29
C ASN A 138 26.88 15.16 13.24
N SER A 139 28.12 14.79 13.63
CA SER A 139 29.04 14.09 12.75
C SER A 139 28.50 12.73 12.31
N ALA A 140 27.89 11.99 13.23
CA ALA A 140 27.23 10.71 12.92
C ALA A 140 26.07 10.89 11.94
N ALA A 141 25.23 11.91 12.15
CA ALA A 141 24.10 12.19 11.25
C ALA A 141 24.56 12.56 9.84
N TRP A 142 25.63 13.35 9.71
CA TRP A 142 26.25 13.66 8.41
C TRP A 142 26.82 12.39 7.75
N ALA A 143 27.57 11.58 8.46
CA ALA A 143 28.15 10.34 7.93
C ALA A 143 27.06 9.36 7.45
N ILE A 144 25.99 9.20 8.22
CA ILE A 144 24.84 8.38 7.84
C ILE A 144 24.15 8.95 6.61
N GLY A 145 23.92 10.28 6.57
CA GLY A 145 23.31 10.97 5.43
C GLY A 145 24.09 10.78 4.14
N TYR A 146 25.42 10.96 4.18
CA TYR A 146 26.30 10.68 3.05
C TYR A 146 26.23 9.21 2.62
N SER A 147 26.22 8.29 3.57
CA SER A 147 26.11 6.86 3.27
C SER A 147 24.79 6.56 2.55
N ILE A 148 23.67 7.12 3.03
CA ILE A 148 22.34 6.96 2.40
C ILE A 148 22.34 7.55 0.99
N LYS A 149 22.86 8.77 0.80
CA LYS A 149 22.92 9.42 -0.52
C LYS A 149 23.74 8.63 -1.53
N ARG A 150 24.83 8.03 -1.10
CA ARG A 150 25.73 7.25 -1.99
C ARG A 150 25.21 5.86 -2.27
N ARG A 151 24.72 5.15 -1.25
CA ARG A 151 24.24 3.75 -1.37
C ARG A 151 22.84 3.66 -1.91
N GLY A 152 22.01 4.66 -1.63
CA GLY A 152 20.58 4.63 -1.85
C GLY A 152 19.81 4.08 -0.64
N LEU A 153 18.51 3.91 -0.82
CA LEU A 153 17.59 3.31 0.15
C LEU A 153 17.08 1.98 -0.40
N GLN A 154 17.12 0.96 0.42
CA GLN A 154 16.58 -0.34 0.08
C GLN A 154 15.06 -0.26 -0.06
N ARG A 155 14.54 -0.89 -1.11
CA ARG A 155 13.10 -1.06 -1.32
C ARG A 155 12.56 -2.10 -0.35
N THR A 156 11.38 -1.83 0.21
CA THR A 156 10.66 -2.78 1.06
C THR A 156 9.60 -3.56 0.31
N MET A 157 9.02 -2.95 -0.72
CA MET A 157 7.86 -3.45 -1.46
C MET A 157 6.67 -3.78 -0.55
N PHE A 158 6.49 -2.98 0.50
CA PHE A 158 5.45 -3.23 1.51
C PHE A 158 4.04 -3.05 0.96
N TYR A 159 3.89 -2.22 -0.07
CA TYR A 159 2.63 -1.99 -0.77
C TYR A 159 2.57 -2.77 -2.09
N SER A 160 3.58 -2.60 -2.94
CA SER A 160 3.57 -3.15 -4.31
C SER A 160 3.45 -4.68 -4.32
N ARG A 161 4.20 -5.41 -3.49
CA ARG A 161 4.17 -6.88 -3.46
C ARG A 161 2.84 -7.44 -2.93
N PRO A 162 2.27 -6.96 -1.79
CA PRO A 162 0.95 -7.39 -1.36
C PRO A 162 -0.16 -7.11 -2.36
N VAL A 163 -0.14 -5.93 -3.01
CA VAL A 163 -1.11 -5.57 -4.05
C VAL A 163 -0.99 -6.51 -5.25
N GLU A 164 0.21 -6.69 -5.80
CA GLU A 164 0.44 -7.60 -6.95
C GLU A 164 -0.06 -9.01 -6.66
N LYS A 165 0.29 -9.56 -5.50
CA LYS A 165 -0.15 -10.89 -5.07
C LYS A 165 -1.68 -10.98 -4.89
N ALA A 166 -2.30 -9.94 -4.33
CA ALA A 166 -3.73 -9.92 -4.10
C ALA A 166 -4.54 -9.72 -5.39
N ILE A 167 -4.05 -8.90 -6.32
CA ILE A 167 -4.67 -8.68 -7.64
C ILE A 167 -4.77 -9.98 -8.43
N GLN A 168 -3.80 -10.87 -8.35
CA GLN A 168 -3.85 -12.15 -9.08
C GLN A 168 -5.06 -13.02 -8.70
N LYS A 169 -5.57 -12.89 -7.47
CA LYS A 169 -6.72 -13.64 -6.96
C LYS A 169 -8.04 -12.86 -7.06
N LEU A 170 -7.95 -11.57 -7.24
CA LEU A 170 -9.13 -10.67 -7.20
C LEU A 170 -10.17 -10.98 -8.26
N PRO A 171 -9.83 -11.32 -9.54
CA PRO A 171 -10.82 -11.60 -10.56
C PRO A 171 -11.77 -12.74 -10.19
N ASP A 172 -11.24 -13.83 -9.65
CA ASP A 172 -12.04 -15.00 -9.27
C ASP A 172 -12.90 -14.69 -8.04
N GLU A 173 -12.35 -14.03 -7.02
CA GLU A 173 -13.09 -13.63 -5.83
C GLU A 173 -14.22 -12.63 -6.15
N VAL A 174 -13.98 -11.69 -7.06
CA VAL A 174 -14.98 -10.72 -7.52
C VAL A 174 -16.08 -11.41 -8.34
N LEU A 175 -15.72 -12.30 -9.25
CA LEU A 175 -16.68 -13.04 -10.07
C LEU A 175 -17.59 -13.92 -9.20
N GLU A 176 -17.03 -14.62 -8.24
CA GLU A 176 -17.80 -15.45 -7.31
C GLU A 176 -18.73 -14.60 -6.43
N ALA A 177 -18.23 -13.50 -5.87
CA ALA A 177 -19.03 -12.57 -5.10
C ALA A 177 -20.21 -11.99 -5.92
N PHE A 178 -19.95 -11.63 -7.18
CA PHE A 178 -20.97 -11.14 -8.10
C PHE A 178 -22.02 -12.22 -8.40
N ARG A 179 -21.62 -13.46 -8.65
CA ARG A 179 -22.54 -14.59 -8.86
C ARG A 179 -23.46 -14.79 -7.66
N LEU A 180 -22.93 -14.73 -6.44
CA LEU A 180 -23.71 -14.87 -5.22
C LEU A 180 -24.72 -13.74 -5.03
N ASP A 181 -24.34 -12.50 -5.32
CA ASP A 181 -25.24 -11.36 -5.23
C ASP A 181 -26.32 -11.41 -6.31
N PHE A 182 -25.97 -11.82 -7.52
CA PHE A 182 -26.88 -11.99 -8.64
C PHE A 182 -27.92 -13.11 -8.40
N SER A 183 -27.48 -14.25 -7.88
CA SER A 183 -28.36 -15.38 -7.51
C SER A 183 -29.44 -14.94 -6.53
N LYS A 184 -29.07 -14.19 -5.48
CA LYS A 184 -30.03 -13.68 -4.49
C LYS A 184 -31.09 -12.74 -5.08
N ILE A 185 -30.76 -12.08 -6.18
CA ILE A 185 -31.72 -11.20 -6.87
C ILE A 185 -32.67 -12.04 -7.74
N ILE A 186 -32.13 -13.04 -8.45
CA ILE A 186 -32.95 -13.98 -9.26
C ILE A 186 -33.97 -14.69 -8.36
N ASP A 187 -33.58 -15.13 -7.16
CA ASP A 187 -34.45 -15.81 -6.23
C ASP A 187 -35.63 -14.94 -5.74
N LYS A 188 -35.51 -13.63 -5.85
CA LYS A 188 -36.58 -12.66 -5.52
C LYS A 188 -37.51 -12.34 -6.69
N LEU A 189 -37.23 -12.83 -7.89
CA LEU A 189 -38.10 -12.61 -9.03
C LEU A 189 -39.38 -13.44 -8.88
N PRO A 190 -40.56 -12.87 -9.09
CA PRO A 190 -41.85 -13.52 -8.87
C PRO A 190 -42.13 -14.72 -9.80
N ASN A 191 -41.44 -14.80 -10.93
CA ASN A 191 -41.52 -15.93 -11.87
C ASN A 191 -40.13 -16.48 -12.14
N LYS A 192 -39.85 -17.71 -11.71
CA LYS A 192 -38.62 -18.41 -12.10
C LYS A 192 -38.57 -18.50 -13.63
N ILE A 193 -37.53 -17.92 -14.22
CA ILE A 193 -37.26 -18.07 -15.65
C ILE A 193 -36.87 -19.55 -15.83
N ILE A 194 -37.80 -20.33 -16.39
CA ILE A 194 -37.49 -21.70 -16.84
C ILE A 194 -36.80 -21.52 -18.19
N ILE A 195 -35.46 -21.57 -18.20
CA ILE A 195 -34.70 -21.68 -19.45
C ILE A 195 -34.94 -23.10 -19.93
N LYS A 196 -35.70 -23.22 -21.02
CA LYS A 196 -35.85 -24.47 -21.77
C LYS A 196 -34.66 -24.67 -22.68
#